data_1617d9dc67baf7a1e96879a6ef126fa3
#
_entry.id   1617d9dc67baf7a1e96879a6ef126fa3
#
_cell.length_a   1.000
_cell.length_b   1.000
_cell.length_c   1.000
_cell.angle_alpha   90.00
_cell.angle_beta   90.00
_cell.angle_gamma   90.00
#
_symmetry.space_group_name_H-M   'P 1'
#
loop_
_entity.id
_entity.type
_entity.pdbx_description
1 polymer ?
#
loop_
_entity_poly.entity_id
_entity_poly.type
_entity_poly.pdbx_seq_one_letter_code
_entity_poly.pdbx_strand_id
1 'polypeptide(L)'
;MITNLANNSHPDSCPALVLNADYQPLSYYPLSLWSWQDAIKAVYLDRVNIVSTYDLKVRSPSMEIQIPSVVSLKDYIKPPEWPAFTRFNVFLRDKFMCQYCGSKDDLTFDHLVPRSKGGLTSWTNVITACSSCNLKKSNKLHQDINMHPTKMPFKPNVHELHRLSLIHI
;
A
#
# COMPACT_ATOMS: atom_id res chain seq x y z
N MET A 1 -11.09 -29.83 -19.90
CA MET A 1 -10.45 -30.51 -18.76
C MET A 1 -9.81 -29.42 -17.91
N ILE A 2 -10.46 -29.07 -16.79
CA ILE A 2 -9.90 -28.11 -15.83
C ILE A 2 -9.08 -28.94 -14.86
N THR A 3 -7.78 -28.82 -14.94
CA THR A 3 -6.84 -29.48 -14.04
C THR A 3 -7.00 -28.91 -12.64
N ASN A 4 -7.49 -29.75 -11.72
CA ASN A 4 -7.45 -29.51 -10.28
C ASN A 4 -5.99 -29.32 -9.85
N LEU A 5 -5.57 -28.08 -9.67
CA LEU A 5 -4.40 -27.76 -8.85
C LEU A 5 -4.80 -28.07 -7.39
N ALA A 6 -4.45 -29.24 -6.92
CA ALA A 6 -4.46 -29.56 -5.50
C ALA A 6 -3.44 -28.65 -4.80
N ASN A 7 -3.90 -27.52 -4.31
CA ASN A 7 -3.11 -26.61 -3.49
C ASN A 7 -2.90 -27.28 -2.13
N ASN A 8 -1.72 -27.86 -1.91
CA ASN A 8 -1.12 -28.02 -0.58
C ASN A 8 -0.73 -26.62 -0.06
N SER A 9 -1.70 -25.75 0.17
CA SER A 9 -1.43 -24.43 0.73
C SER A 9 -1.21 -24.59 2.22
N HIS A 10 0.02 -24.28 2.65
CA HIS A 10 0.34 -24.18 4.07
C HIS A 10 -0.50 -23.04 4.68
N PRO A 11 -1.03 -23.16 5.92
CA PRO A 11 -1.82 -22.10 6.56
C PRO A 11 -1.17 -20.70 6.50
N ASP A 12 0.15 -20.61 6.59
CA ASP A 12 0.88 -19.32 6.54
C ASP A 12 0.81 -18.62 5.18
N SER A 13 0.39 -19.31 4.12
CA SER A 13 0.11 -18.70 2.80
C SER A 13 -1.34 -18.28 2.63
N CYS A 14 -2.15 -18.28 3.69
CA CYS A 14 -3.57 -17.98 3.70
C CYS A 14 -3.86 -16.67 4.49
N PRO A 15 -3.47 -15.47 4.00
CA PRO A 15 -3.80 -14.23 4.67
C PRO A 15 -5.29 -13.93 4.56
N ALA A 16 -5.86 -13.30 5.58
CA ALA A 16 -7.25 -12.84 5.58
C ALA A 16 -7.33 -11.36 5.16
N LEU A 17 -8.17 -11.07 4.17
CA LEU A 17 -8.51 -9.68 3.83
C LEU A 17 -9.43 -9.11 4.91
N VAL A 18 -9.07 -7.93 5.43
CA VAL A 18 -9.85 -7.24 6.44
C VAL A 18 -10.65 -6.11 5.83
N LEU A 19 -11.96 -6.20 5.97
CA LEU A 19 -12.91 -5.18 5.58
C LEU A 19 -13.36 -4.37 6.80
N ASN A 20 -13.71 -3.15 6.58
CA ASN A 20 -14.41 -2.32 7.56
C ASN A 20 -15.86 -2.81 7.76
N ALA A 21 -16.58 -2.27 8.72
CA ALA A 21 -17.98 -2.61 8.98
C ALA A 21 -18.93 -2.27 7.81
N ASP A 22 -18.54 -1.39 6.90
CA ASP A 22 -19.24 -1.07 5.65
C ASP A 22 -18.84 -1.96 4.47
N TYR A 23 -18.08 -3.04 4.72
CA TYR A 23 -17.54 -3.96 3.74
C TYR A 23 -16.55 -3.35 2.73
N GLN A 24 -16.05 -2.13 2.98
CA GLN A 24 -14.96 -1.55 2.21
C GLN A 24 -13.62 -2.00 2.80
N PRO A 25 -12.57 -2.22 2.00
CA PRO A 25 -11.24 -2.49 2.51
C PRO A 25 -10.78 -1.40 3.47
N LEU A 26 -10.20 -1.78 4.62
CA LEU A 26 -9.63 -0.82 5.59
C LEU A 26 -8.50 0.01 4.99
N SER A 27 -7.74 -0.59 4.09
CA SER A 27 -6.67 0.06 3.34
C SER A 27 -6.56 -0.61 1.97
N TYR A 28 -6.35 0.20 0.95
CA TYR A 28 -6.14 -0.29 -0.40
C TYR A 28 -4.65 -0.49 -0.72
N TYR A 29 -3.77 0.28 -0.07
CA TYR A 29 -2.34 0.23 -0.33
C TYR A 29 -1.51 0.48 0.93
N PRO A 30 -0.82 -0.56 1.41
CA PRO A 30 -1.06 -1.97 1.08
C PRO A 30 -2.46 -2.40 1.52
N LEU A 31 -2.99 -3.47 0.93
CA LEU A 31 -4.22 -4.09 1.41
C LEU A 31 -4.08 -4.50 2.87
N SER A 32 -5.12 -4.30 3.65
CA SER A 32 -5.18 -4.77 5.03
C SER A 32 -5.31 -6.29 5.06
N LEU A 33 -4.17 -6.97 5.11
CA LEU A 33 -4.09 -8.42 5.23
C LEU A 33 -3.62 -8.77 6.64
N TRP A 34 -4.37 -9.65 7.30
CA TRP A 34 -3.97 -10.24 8.58
C TRP A 34 -3.44 -11.65 8.36
N SER A 35 -2.57 -12.10 9.27
CA SER A 35 -2.24 -13.52 9.35
C SER A 35 -3.50 -14.33 9.67
N TRP A 36 -3.52 -15.60 9.27
CA TRP A 36 -4.63 -16.47 9.62
C TRP A 36 -4.82 -16.60 11.14
N GLN A 37 -3.74 -16.55 11.91
CA GLN A 37 -3.77 -16.60 13.37
C GLN A 37 -4.47 -15.36 13.95
N ASP A 38 -4.13 -14.17 13.45
CA ASP A 38 -4.75 -12.93 13.90
C ASP A 38 -6.23 -12.87 13.52
N ALA A 39 -6.57 -13.36 12.33
CA ALA A 39 -7.96 -13.43 11.89
C ALA A 39 -8.79 -14.37 12.78
N ILE A 40 -8.30 -15.58 13.08
CA ILE A 40 -8.98 -16.52 14.00
C ILE A 40 -9.09 -15.93 15.40
N LYS A 41 -8.03 -15.29 15.91
CA LYS A 41 -8.05 -14.62 17.21
C LYS A 41 -9.12 -13.53 17.26
N ALA A 42 -9.25 -12.74 16.20
CA ALA A 42 -10.27 -11.69 16.13
C ALA A 42 -11.70 -12.26 16.08
N VAL A 43 -11.91 -13.39 15.36
CA VAL A 43 -13.17 -14.13 15.37
C VAL A 43 -13.51 -14.62 16.78
N TYR A 44 -12.55 -15.24 17.46
CA TYR A 44 -12.75 -15.77 18.80
C TYR A 44 -13.05 -14.66 19.84
N LEU A 45 -12.46 -13.48 19.65
CA LEU A 45 -12.72 -12.29 20.49
C LEU A 45 -13.99 -11.52 20.09
N ASP A 46 -14.76 -12.07 19.16
CA ASP A 46 -16.01 -11.47 18.67
C ASP A 46 -15.86 -10.05 18.08
N ARG A 47 -14.68 -9.74 17.51
CA ARG A 47 -14.36 -8.42 16.94
C ARG A 47 -14.68 -8.31 15.45
N VAL A 48 -14.80 -9.45 14.77
CA VAL A 48 -15.05 -9.51 13.32
C VAL A 48 -16.12 -10.54 12.99
N ASN A 49 -16.75 -10.38 11.83
CA ASN A 49 -17.58 -11.39 11.18
C ASN A 49 -16.79 -12.07 10.08
N ILE A 50 -16.95 -13.38 9.93
CA ILE A 50 -16.40 -14.13 8.80
C ILE A 50 -17.28 -13.87 7.59
N VAL A 51 -16.70 -13.34 6.50
CA VAL A 51 -17.39 -13.12 5.22
C VAL A 51 -17.15 -14.29 4.28
N SER A 52 -15.91 -14.82 4.26
CA SER A 52 -15.51 -15.96 3.45
C SER A 52 -14.40 -16.75 4.12
N THR A 53 -14.23 -18.01 3.73
CA THR A 53 -13.19 -18.91 4.26
C THR A 53 -12.41 -19.57 3.13
N TYR A 54 -11.18 -19.97 3.43
CA TYR A 54 -10.46 -20.93 2.60
C TYR A 54 -11.01 -22.34 2.79
N ASP A 55 -10.83 -23.20 1.81
CA ASP A 55 -11.09 -24.64 1.95
C ASP A 55 -9.91 -25.33 2.67
N LEU A 56 -9.56 -24.79 3.81
CA LEU A 56 -8.50 -25.28 4.69
C LEU A 56 -8.92 -25.09 6.14
N LYS A 57 -8.72 -26.13 6.94
CA LYS A 57 -9.07 -26.12 8.36
C LYS A 57 -7.83 -26.21 9.21
N VAL A 58 -7.89 -25.54 10.34
CA VAL A 58 -6.91 -25.70 11.43
C VAL A 58 -7.61 -26.30 12.64
N ARG A 59 -6.87 -27.10 13.37
CA ARG A 59 -7.38 -27.84 14.52
C ARG A 59 -6.59 -27.54 15.77
N SER A 60 -7.28 -27.36 16.87
CA SER A 60 -6.75 -27.35 18.23
C SER A 60 -7.32 -28.55 19.00
N PRO A 61 -6.83 -28.85 20.22
CA PRO A 61 -7.36 -29.98 21.01
C PRO A 61 -8.87 -29.92 21.27
N SER A 62 -9.46 -28.72 21.26
CA SER A 62 -10.88 -28.47 21.58
C SER A 62 -11.72 -27.91 20.45
N MET A 63 -11.13 -27.58 19.29
CA MET A 63 -11.85 -26.87 18.25
C MET A 63 -11.22 -27.12 16.86
N GLU A 64 -12.10 -27.18 15.85
CA GLU A 64 -11.72 -27.14 14.45
C GLU A 64 -12.41 -25.95 13.78
N ILE A 65 -11.66 -25.15 13.01
CA ILE A 65 -12.16 -23.96 12.33
C ILE A 65 -11.59 -23.86 10.92
N GLN A 66 -12.44 -23.47 9.94
CA GLN A 66 -11.96 -23.09 8.63
C GLN A 66 -11.21 -21.74 8.72
N ILE A 67 -10.11 -21.63 7.99
CA ILE A 67 -9.31 -20.40 7.97
C ILE A 67 -10.11 -19.30 7.27
N PRO A 68 -10.37 -18.15 7.93
CA PRO A 68 -11.01 -17.03 7.28
C PRO A 68 -10.15 -16.47 6.14
N SER A 69 -10.75 -16.26 4.97
CA SER A 69 -10.11 -15.58 3.82
C SER A 69 -10.49 -14.11 3.75
N VAL A 70 -11.71 -13.77 4.21
CA VAL A 70 -12.22 -12.41 4.31
C VAL A 70 -12.96 -12.25 5.63
N VAL A 71 -12.63 -11.20 6.36
CA VAL A 71 -13.33 -10.82 7.60
C VAL A 71 -13.76 -9.36 7.52
N SER A 72 -14.90 -9.02 8.14
CA SER A 72 -15.34 -7.64 8.32
C SER A 72 -15.31 -7.24 9.79
N LEU A 73 -14.86 -6.04 10.10
CA LEU A 73 -14.93 -5.49 11.45
C LEU A 73 -16.40 -5.34 11.86
N LYS A 74 -16.69 -5.53 13.16
CA LYS A 74 -18.00 -5.22 13.73
C LYS A 74 -18.17 -3.73 13.96
N ASP A 75 -17.12 -3.05 14.41
CA ASP A 75 -17.12 -1.63 14.64
C ASP A 75 -16.53 -0.87 13.46
N TYR A 76 -17.21 0.20 13.04
CA TYR A 76 -16.73 1.03 11.94
C TYR A 76 -15.52 1.85 12.34
N ILE A 77 -14.44 1.74 11.58
CA ILE A 77 -13.25 2.57 11.71
C ILE A 77 -13.27 3.61 10.60
N LYS A 78 -13.26 4.89 10.97
CA LYS A 78 -13.16 5.96 9.98
C LYS A 78 -11.81 5.91 9.28
N PRO A 79 -11.75 5.67 7.96
CA PRO A 79 -10.50 5.69 7.22
C PRO A 79 -9.81 7.06 7.34
N PRO A 80 -8.48 7.12 7.31
CA PRO A 80 -7.78 8.39 7.30
C PRO A 80 -8.13 9.17 6.04
N GLU A 81 -8.37 10.46 6.17
CA GLU A 81 -8.68 11.36 5.05
C GLU A 81 -7.53 11.48 4.05
N TRP A 82 -6.31 11.36 4.57
CA TRP A 82 -5.08 11.50 3.79
C TRP A 82 -4.27 10.22 3.81
N PRO A 83 -3.69 9.82 2.67
CA PRO A 83 -2.85 8.64 2.62
C PRO A 83 -1.55 8.86 3.41
N ALA A 84 -1.03 7.78 3.98
CA ALA A 84 0.26 7.79 4.64
C ALA A 84 1.38 8.20 3.65
N PHE A 85 2.33 8.99 4.13
CA PHE A 85 3.51 9.35 3.35
C PHE A 85 4.48 8.16 3.32
N THR A 86 4.37 7.33 2.28
CA THR A 86 5.22 6.16 2.05
C THR A 86 5.90 6.25 0.69
N ARG A 87 7.00 5.50 0.52
CA ARG A 87 7.68 5.40 -0.78
C ARG A 87 6.74 4.94 -1.88
N PHE A 88 5.95 3.92 -1.60
CA PHE A 88 4.96 3.40 -2.55
C PHE A 88 3.95 4.47 -2.97
N ASN A 89 3.36 5.18 -2.02
CA ASN A 89 2.34 6.19 -2.29
C ASN A 89 2.89 7.40 -3.05
N VAL A 90 4.14 7.79 -2.81
CA VAL A 90 4.81 8.84 -3.61
C VAL A 90 5.04 8.35 -5.04
N PHE A 91 5.55 7.12 -5.21
CA PHE A 91 5.73 6.53 -6.54
C PHE A 91 4.41 6.38 -7.28
N LEU A 92 3.36 5.96 -6.60
CA LEU A 92 2.02 5.85 -7.17
C LEU A 92 1.48 7.23 -7.63
N ARG A 93 1.62 8.28 -6.80
CA ARG A 93 1.26 9.66 -7.16
C ARG A 93 1.97 10.10 -8.45
N ASP A 94 3.23 9.75 -8.57
CA ASP A 94 4.10 10.11 -9.69
C ASP A 94 4.07 9.07 -10.83
N LYS A 95 3.13 8.13 -10.79
CA LYS A 95 2.88 7.08 -11.79
C LYS A 95 4.11 6.17 -12.02
N PHE A 96 4.88 5.91 -10.97
CA PHE A 96 6.12 5.13 -11.05
C PHE A 96 7.06 5.62 -12.16
N MET A 97 7.22 6.93 -12.29
CA MET A 97 8.10 7.57 -13.26
C MET A 97 8.94 8.66 -12.63
N CYS A 98 10.19 8.76 -13.07
CA CYS A 98 11.06 9.89 -12.75
C CYS A 98 10.43 11.20 -13.21
N GLN A 99 10.22 12.14 -12.30
CA GLN A 99 9.59 13.42 -12.62
C GLN A 99 10.48 14.37 -13.42
N TYR A 100 11.76 14.04 -13.61
CA TYR A 100 12.67 14.82 -14.44
C TYR A 100 12.83 14.31 -15.88
N CYS A 101 12.96 12.98 -16.05
CA CYS A 101 13.25 12.40 -17.37
C CYS A 101 12.23 11.37 -17.85
N GLY A 102 11.27 10.98 -17.02
CA GLY A 102 10.24 9.98 -17.36
C GLY A 102 10.70 8.52 -17.25
N SER A 103 11.96 8.22 -16.90
CA SER A 103 12.42 6.82 -16.70
C SER A 103 11.61 6.12 -15.62
N LYS A 104 11.42 4.82 -15.77
CA LYS A 104 10.77 3.93 -14.79
C LYS A 104 11.77 3.10 -14.00
N ASP A 105 13.06 3.19 -14.32
CA ASP A 105 14.10 2.37 -13.74
C ASP A 105 14.76 3.07 -12.54
N ASP A 106 15.24 2.29 -11.58
CA ASP A 106 16.01 2.74 -10.41
C ASP A 106 15.41 3.94 -9.68
N LEU A 107 14.11 3.87 -9.40
CA LEU A 107 13.38 4.95 -8.79
C LEU A 107 13.75 5.15 -7.32
N THR A 108 13.97 6.40 -6.96
CA THR A 108 14.36 6.89 -5.63
C THR A 108 13.51 8.09 -5.22
N PHE A 109 13.65 8.52 -3.96
CA PHE A 109 13.15 9.80 -3.49
C PHE A 109 14.14 10.92 -3.78
N ASP A 110 13.65 12.03 -4.29
CA ASP A 110 14.38 13.28 -4.36
C ASP A 110 13.62 14.40 -3.66
N HIS A 111 14.34 15.23 -2.88
CA HIS A 111 13.80 16.41 -2.23
C HIS A 111 14.02 17.62 -3.15
N LEU A 112 12.98 18.29 -3.62
CA LEU A 112 13.10 19.51 -4.44
C LEU A 112 13.93 20.56 -3.74
N VAL A 113 13.60 20.87 -2.48
CA VAL A 113 14.47 21.61 -1.57
C VAL A 113 15.26 20.58 -0.77
N PRO A 114 16.59 20.50 -0.94
CA PRO A 114 17.43 19.53 -0.23
C PRO A 114 17.32 19.66 1.29
N ARG A 115 17.46 18.53 1.98
CA ARG A 115 17.45 18.53 3.47
C ARG A 115 18.53 19.43 4.05
N SER A 116 19.71 19.51 3.41
CA SER A 116 20.81 20.40 3.80
C SER A 116 20.45 21.88 3.67
N LYS A 117 19.39 22.22 2.94
CA LYS A 117 18.86 23.58 2.78
C LYS A 117 17.53 23.79 3.51
N GLY A 118 17.23 22.94 4.51
CA GLY A 118 16.00 23.05 5.31
C GLY A 118 14.77 22.36 4.70
N GLY A 119 14.91 21.61 3.61
CA GLY A 119 13.80 20.89 3.00
C GLY A 119 13.27 19.75 3.88
N LEU A 120 11.95 19.71 4.07
CA LEU A 120 11.28 18.68 4.84
C LEU A 120 10.91 17.48 3.97
N THR A 121 10.89 16.30 4.57
CA THR A 121 10.35 15.08 3.93
C THR A 121 8.83 15.14 4.01
N SER A 122 8.20 15.64 2.97
CA SER A 122 6.75 15.86 2.90
C SER A 122 6.20 15.66 1.49
N TRP A 123 4.88 15.54 1.39
CA TRP A 123 4.17 15.41 0.12
C TRP A 123 4.46 16.52 -0.88
N THR A 124 4.72 17.72 -0.42
CA THR A 124 4.95 18.92 -1.24
C THR A 124 6.41 19.17 -1.56
N ASN A 125 7.32 18.37 -1.03
CA ASN A 125 8.76 18.54 -1.26
C ASN A 125 9.45 17.30 -1.84
N VAL A 126 8.82 16.12 -1.79
CA VAL A 126 9.42 14.87 -2.29
C VAL A 126 8.77 14.45 -3.60
N ILE A 127 9.60 14.08 -4.57
CA ILE A 127 9.19 13.53 -5.86
C ILE A 127 9.91 12.21 -6.15
N THR A 128 9.37 11.47 -7.11
CA THR A 128 10.03 10.30 -7.68
C THR A 128 11.09 10.74 -8.67
N ALA A 129 12.32 10.27 -8.51
CA ALA A 129 13.42 10.48 -9.44
C ALA A 129 14.17 9.18 -9.67
N CYS A 130 14.71 8.96 -10.88
CA CYS A 130 15.66 7.87 -11.08
C CYS A 130 17.00 8.21 -10.42
N SER A 131 17.80 7.18 -10.11
CA SER A 131 19.09 7.35 -9.43
C SER A 131 20.01 8.33 -10.15
N SER A 132 20.07 8.29 -11.48
CA SER A 132 20.91 9.19 -12.30
C SER A 132 20.48 10.66 -12.18
N CYS A 133 19.18 10.95 -12.26
CA CYS A 133 18.68 12.31 -12.10
C CYS A 133 18.86 12.81 -10.65
N ASN A 134 18.65 11.95 -9.68
CA ASN A 134 18.83 12.29 -8.26
C ASN A 134 20.31 12.61 -7.96
N LEU A 135 21.25 11.80 -8.45
CA LEU A 135 22.70 12.07 -8.34
C LEU A 135 23.09 13.36 -9.05
N LYS A 136 22.58 13.60 -10.27
CA LYS A 136 22.85 14.86 -11.01
C LYS A 136 22.36 16.08 -10.26
N LYS A 137 21.20 16.02 -9.63
CA LYS A 137 20.64 17.11 -8.83
C LYS A 137 21.42 17.28 -7.53
N SER A 138 21.75 16.18 -6.84
CA SER A 138 22.47 16.21 -5.56
C SER A 138 21.82 17.19 -4.56
N ASN A 139 22.60 17.98 -3.84
CA ASN A 139 22.15 18.96 -2.86
C ASN A 139 21.86 20.36 -3.44
N LYS A 140 21.68 20.45 -4.77
CA LYS A 140 21.32 21.72 -5.44
C LYS A 140 19.80 21.89 -5.50
N LEU A 141 19.32 23.12 -5.55
CA LEU A 141 17.93 23.37 -5.88
C LEU A 141 17.69 23.01 -7.34
N HIS A 142 16.53 22.45 -7.63
CA HIS A 142 16.17 22.03 -8.99
C HIS A 142 16.20 23.23 -9.97
N GLN A 143 15.90 24.42 -9.49
CA GLN A 143 15.94 25.68 -10.25
C GLN A 143 17.35 26.09 -10.65
N ASP A 144 18.32 25.96 -9.71
CA ASP A 144 19.71 26.36 -9.93
C ASP A 144 20.40 25.57 -11.04
N ILE A 145 19.89 24.38 -11.36
CA ILE A 145 20.47 23.45 -12.35
C ILE A 145 19.54 23.21 -13.55
N ASN A 146 18.51 24.02 -13.68
CA ASN A 146 17.50 23.90 -14.74
C ASN A 146 16.87 22.50 -14.86
N MET A 147 16.66 21.83 -13.72
CA MET A 147 15.95 20.55 -13.63
C MET A 147 14.54 20.77 -13.09
N HIS A 148 13.58 20.85 -13.97
CA HIS A 148 12.19 21.07 -13.59
C HIS A 148 11.43 19.75 -13.56
N PRO A 149 10.68 19.46 -12.48
CA PRO A 149 9.81 18.29 -12.47
C PRO A 149 8.65 18.48 -13.45
N THR A 150 8.24 17.42 -14.12
CA THR A 150 7.07 17.42 -15.03
C THR A 150 5.81 17.89 -14.33
N LYS A 151 5.68 17.52 -13.06
CA LYS A 151 4.58 17.97 -12.19
C LYS A 151 5.13 18.35 -10.82
N MET A 152 4.70 19.49 -10.31
CA MET A 152 5.04 19.88 -8.93
C MET A 152 4.40 18.93 -7.93
N PRO A 153 5.12 18.54 -6.86
CA PRO A 153 4.59 17.62 -5.87
C PRO A 153 3.42 18.25 -5.11
N PHE A 154 2.43 17.43 -4.83
CA PHE A 154 1.23 17.81 -4.09
C PHE A 154 0.85 16.72 -3.11
N LYS A 155 0.02 17.05 -2.13
CA LYS A 155 -0.55 16.10 -1.19
C LYS A 155 -1.82 15.50 -1.81
N PRO A 156 -1.81 14.23 -2.24
CA PRO A 156 -2.99 13.60 -2.83
C PRO A 156 -4.02 13.28 -1.73
N ASN A 157 -5.30 13.23 -2.07
CA ASN A 157 -6.30 12.60 -1.23
C ASN A 157 -6.35 11.08 -1.51
N VAL A 158 -7.05 10.33 -0.64
CA VAL A 158 -7.15 8.87 -0.76
C VAL A 158 -7.79 8.46 -2.08
N HIS A 159 -8.81 9.16 -2.53
CA HIS A 159 -9.51 8.84 -3.79
C HIS A 159 -8.65 9.09 -5.03
N GLU A 160 -7.79 10.11 -5.00
CA GLU A 160 -6.83 10.35 -6.10
C GLU A 160 -5.82 9.23 -6.22
N LEU A 161 -5.23 8.78 -5.12
CA LEU A 161 -4.31 7.64 -5.14
C LEU A 161 -5.01 6.36 -5.57
N HIS A 162 -6.23 6.12 -5.07
CA HIS A 162 -7.02 4.95 -5.43
C HIS A 162 -7.29 4.89 -6.94
N ARG A 163 -7.72 6.00 -7.54
CA ARG A 163 -7.93 6.08 -8.99
C ARG A 163 -6.66 5.80 -9.79
N LEU A 164 -5.51 6.29 -9.33
CA LEU A 164 -4.22 6.03 -9.99
C LEU A 164 -3.82 4.55 -9.92
N SER A 165 -4.16 3.85 -8.85
CA SER A 165 -3.84 2.44 -8.68
C SER A 165 -4.64 1.53 -9.62
N LEU A 166 -5.90 1.85 -9.87
CA LEU A 166 -6.76 1.08 -10.80
C LEU A 166 -6.28 1.14 -12.26
N ILE A 167 -5.49 2.16 -12.61
CA ILE A 167 -4.93 2.32 -13.95
C ILE A 167 -3.63 1.51 -14.14
N HIS A 168 -3.01 1.05 -13.04
CA HIS A 168 -1.73 0.34 -13.05
C HIS A 168 -1.84 -1.17 -12.78
N ILE A 169 -3.06 -1.69 -12.61
CA ILE A 169 -3.36 -3.12 -12.59
C ILE A 169 -3.77 -3.54 -14.00
#